data_ac24a047ff7ecbe1395a46c87a8fd906
#
_entry.id   ac24a047ff7ecbe1395a46c87a8fd906
#
_cell.length_a   1.000
_cell.length_b   1.000
_cell.length_c   1.000
_cell.angle_alpha   90.00
_cell.angle_beta   90.00
_cell.angle_gamma   90.00
#
_symmetry.space_group_name_H-M   'P 1'
#
loop_
_entity.id
_entity.type
_entity.pdbx_description
1 polymer ?
#
loop_
_entity_poly.entity_id
_entity_poly.type
_entity_poly.pdbx_seq_one_letter_code
_entity_poly.pdbx_strand_id
1 'polypeptide(L)'
;TPELIEFAELTNTPVMTTLAGKSAFPEDHALSLGTGGHSCTPAVSHFLGQMDFGLGVGTSFTRNTFTTPMPDGVVLAQVTNCPEDIGKDYEVAYAAVGDAKLVLRQMIEEVKNHLGDEGAPDNRDVVGRLATLQQKFQEDWNSRFNSEEVPISPYRVFQEIKAACGTSNTIITHDSGYPRDQLVPTWNTNTPR
;
A
#
# COMPACT_ATOMS: atom_id res chain seq x y z
N THR A 1 5.19 -10.73 6.33
CA THR A 1 5.41 -10.14 4.98
C THR A 1 5.49 -11.19 3.88
N PRO A 2 6.30 -12.27 3.96
CA PRO A 2 6.33 -13.28 2.89
C PRO A 2 4.95 -13.83 2.54
N GLU A 3 4.14 -14.14 3.53
CA GLU A 3 2.79 -14.65 3.35
C GLU A 3 1.86 -13.63 2.67
N LEU A 4 2.05 -12.33 2.97
CA LEU A 4 1.27 -11.28 2.29
C LEU A 4 1.65 -11.13 0.83
N ILE A 5 2.94 -11.26 0.51
CA ILE A 5 3.43 -11.26 -0.88
C ILE A 5 2.86 -12.46 -1.63
N GLU A 6 3.01 -13.68 -1.09
CA GLU A 6 2.48 -14.91 -1.71
C GLU A 6 0.96 -14.83 -1.92
N PHE A 7 0.22 -14.34 -0.93
CA PHE A 7 -1.22 -14.17 -1.07
C PHE A 7 -1.58 -13.17 -2.18
N ALA A 8 -0.89 -12.01 -2.23
CA ALA A 8 -1.12 -10.99 -3.24
C ALA A 8 -0.82 -11.51 -4.66
N GLU A 9 0.28 -12.26 -4.82
CA GLU A 9 0.67 -12.87 -6.10
C GLU A 9 -0.34 -13.94 -6.54
N LEU A 10 -0.72 -14.87 -5.65
CA LEU A 10 -1.70 -15.91 -5.95
C LEU A 10 -3.08 -15.37 -6.32
N THR A 11 -3.49 -14.27 -5.74
CA THR A 11 -4.79 -13.64 -5.99
C THR A 11 -4.74 -12.53 -7.02
N ASN A 12 -3.54 -12.17 -7.49
CA ASN A 12 -3.27 -11.03 -8.36
C ASN A 12 -3.88 -9.73 -7.83
N THR A 13 -3.76 -9.51 -6.52
CA THR A 13 -4.40 -8.42 -5.78
C THR A 13 -3.38 -7.31 -5.49
N PRO A 14 -3.63 -6.07 -5.92
CA PRO A 14 -2.75 -4.95 -5.59
C PRO A 14 -2.84 -4.60 -4.10
N VAL A 15 -1.72 -4.21 -3.52
CA VAL A 15 -1.58 -3.98 -2.08
C VAL A 15 -1.24 -2.52 -1.79
N MET A 16 -2.03 -1.91 -0.93
CA MET A 16 -1.78 -0.60 -0.32
C MET A 16 -1.41 -0.81 1.14
N THR A 17 -0.42 -0.09 1.63
CA THR A 17 -0.15 -0.03 3.08
C THR A 17 -0.80 1.20 3.71
N THR A 18 -1.15 1.13 4.98
CA THR A 18 -1.47 2.33 5.76
C THR A 18 -0.19 3.12 6.03
N LEU A 19 -0.31 4.37 6.49
CA LEU A 19 0.86 5.18 6.87
C LEU A 19 1.69 4.49 7.98
N ALA A 20 1.03 3.97 8.99
CA ALA A 20 1.69 3.21 10.07
C ALA A 20 2.25 1.86 9.62
N GLY A 21 1.66 1.28 8.58
CA GLY A 21 2.07 0.02 7.97
C GLY A 21 3.05 0.17 6.82
N LYS A 22 3.56 1.38 6.54
CA LYS A 22 4.56 1.59 5.48
C LYS A 22 5.73 0.64 5.69
N SER A 23 6.18 -0.03 4.64
CA SER A 23 7.13 -1.16 4.63
C SER A 23 6.58 -2.56 4.97
N ALA A 24 5.33 -2.71 5.36
CA ALA A 24 4.74 -4.05 5.54
C ALA A 24 4.65 -4.85 4.23
N PHE A 25 4.63 -4.15 3.10
CA PHE A 25 4.72 -4.71 1.75
C PHE A 25 5.80 -3.95 0.98
N PRO A 26 6.69 -4.62 0.20
CA PRO A 26 7.75 -3.95 -0.55
C PRO A 26 7.16 -2.98 -1.59
N GLU A 27 7.59 -1.72 -1.57
CA GLU A 27 7.03 -0.71 -2.49
C GLU A 27 7.62 -0.78 -3.90
N ASP A 28 8.65 -1.60 -4.13
CA ASP A 28 9.18 -1.96 -5.45
C ASP A 28 8.52 -3.22 -6.05
N HIS A 29 7.61 -3.87 -5.34
CA HIS A 29 6.88 -5.02 -5.83
C HIS A 29 5.87 -4.61 -6.93
N ALA A 30 5.71 -5.46 -7.95
CA ALA A 30 4.84 -5.18 -9.10
C ALA A 30 3.36 -4.95 -8.74
N LEU A 31 2.90 -5.49 -7.60
CA LEU A 31 1.54 -5.29 -7.07
C LEU A 31 1.45 -4.18 -6.01
N SER A 32 2.52 -3.42 -5.76
CA SER A 32 2.48 -2.37 -4.75
C SER A 32 1.82 -1.09 -5.27
N LEU A 33 0.76 -0.66 -4.61
CA LEU A 33 0.16 0.66 -4.81
C LEU A 33 0.92 1.77 -4.05
N GLY A 34 1.82 1.38 -3.14
CA GLY A 34 2.47 2.28 -2.19
C GLY A 34 1.64 2.52 -0.93
N THR A 35 1.88 3.65 -0.29
CA THR A 35 1.25 4.01 0.98
C THR A 35 0.01 4.88 0.75
N GLY A 36 -1.09 4.49 1.36
CA GLY A 36 -2.31 5.28 1.44
C GLY A 36 -2.22 6.37 2.52
N GLY A 37 -3.24 7.19 2.60
CA GLY A 37 -3.36 8.31 3.51
C GLY A 37 -3.78 9.58 2.78
N HIS A 38 -3.59 10.73 3.43
CA HIS A 38 -3.95 12.02 2.84
C HIS A 38 -3.16 12.33 1.54
N SER A 39 -1.90 11.93 1.49
CA SER A 39 -0.98 12.16 0.36
C SER A 39 -0.61 10.85 -0.33
N CYS A 40 -1.62 10.14 -0.84
CA CYS A 40 -1.40 8.90 -1.58
C CYS A 40 -1.01 9.15 -3.05
N THR A 41 -0.42 8.14 -3.66
CA THR A 41 -0.11 8.16 -5.10
C THR A 41 -1.38 8.04 -5.96
N PRO A 42 -1.35 8.47 -7.24
CA PRO A 42 -2.46 8.24 -8.17
C PRO A 42 -2.85 6.76 -8.32
N ALA A 43 -1.90 5.84 -8.14
CA ALA A 43 -2.18 4.41 -8.17
C ALA A 43 -3.15 3.99 -7.05
N VAL A 44 -2.93 4.45 -5.83
CA VAL A 44 -3.85 4.19 -4.70
C VAL A 44 -5.25 4.69 -5.03
N SER A 45 -5.39 5.96 -5.43
CA SER A 45 -6.70 6.56 -5.74
C SER A 45 -7.41 5.83 -6.89
N HIS A 46 -6.67 5.44 -7.93
CA HIS A 46 -7.22 4.74 -9.08
C HIS A 46 -7.78 3.37 -8.72
N PHE A 47 -7.00 2.56 -8.00
CA PHE A 47 -7.44 1.20 -7.64
C PHE A 47 -8.52 1.19 -6.57
N LEU A 48 -8.46 2.10 -5.59
CA LEU A 48 -9.55 2.26 -4.62
C LEU A 48 -10.87 2.65 -5.28
N GLY A 49 -10.83 3.55 -6.28
CA GLY A 49 -12.04 3.97 -6.99
C GLY A 49 -12.70 2.86 -7.84
N GLN A 50 -12.04 1.73 -8.02
CA GLN A 50 -12.52 0.60 -8.81
C GLN A 50 -12.68 -0.69 -7.99
N MET A 51 -12.37 -0.66 -6.70
CA MET A 51 -12.44 -1.85 -5.87
C MET A 51 -13.90 -2.21 -5.57
N ASP A 52 -14.19 -3.49 -5.63
CA ASP A 52 -15.45 -4.13 -5.25
C ASP A 52 -15.33 -4.92 -3.95
N PHE A 53 -14.10 -5.31 -3.60
CA PHE A 53 -13.76 -6.04 -2.40
C PHE A 53 -12.44 -5.53 -1.81
N GLY A 54 -12.35 -5.44 -0.48
CA GLY A 54 -11.16 -5.05 0.25
C GLY A 54 -10.84 -5.98 1.40
N LEU A 55 -9.61 -6.49 1.44
CA LEU A 55 -9.09 -7.27 2.57
C LEU A 55 -8.13 -6.41 3.39
N GLY A 56 -8.50 -6.06 4.62
CA GLY A 56 -7.63 -5.41 5.58
C GLY A 56 -6.89 -6.42 6.45
N VAL A 57 -5.57 -6.40 6.41
CA VAL A 57 -4.72 -7.27 7.23
C VAL A 57 -3.95 -6.44 8.25
N GLY A 58 -4.20 -6.68 9.55
CA GLY A 58 -3.57 -5.94 10.64
C GLY A 58 -3.95 -4.45 10.69
N THR A 59 -5.13 -4.10 10.18
CA THR A 59 -5.65 -2.73 10.20
C THR A 59 -6.97 -2.67 10.95
N SER A 60 -7.22 -1.57 11.66
CA SER A 60 -8.47 -1.31 12.37
C SER A 60 -9.55 -0.66 11.50
N PHE A 61 -9.28 -0.37 10.23
CA PHE A 61 -10.16 0.41 9.36
C PHE A 61 -10.67 1.70 10.01
N THR A 62 -9.79 2.40 10.76
CA THR A 62 -10.16 3.66 11.41
C THR A 62 -10.38 4.76 10.39
N ARG A 63 -11.46 5.53 10.56
CA ARG A 63 -11.79 6.70 9.74
C ARG A 63 -11.36 7.99 10.44
N ASN A 64 -10.40 8.69 9.85
CA ASN A 64 -9.99 10.03 10.27
C ASN A 64 -9.37 10.79 9.08
N THR A 65 -8.98 12.05 9.31
CA THR A 65 -8.43 12.92 8.26
C THR A 65 -7.08 12.47 7.68
N PHE A 66 -6.40 11.52 8.31
CA PHE A 66 -5.09 11.02 7.87
C PHE A 66 -5.15 9.64 7.23
N THR A 67 -6.29 8.97 7.32
CA THR A 67 -6.50 7.65 6.70
C THR A 67 -7.08 7.78 5.30
N THR A 68 -6.84 6.78 4.47
CA THR A 68 -7.50 6.66 3.17
C THR A 68 -8.93 6.19 3.40
N PRO A 69 -9.96 6.95 2.97
CA PRO A 69 -11.33 6.49 3.10
C PRO A 69 -11.59 5.31 2.17
N MET A 70 -12.31 4.30 2.67
CA MET A 70 -12.83 3.22 1.84
C MET A 70 -14.05 3.72 1.08
N PRO A 71 -14.19 3.37 -0.21
CA PRO A 71 -15.36 3.73 -1.01
C PRO A 71 -16.64 3.12 -0.46
N ASP A 72 -17.76 3.79 -0.67
CA ASP A 72 -19.06 3.29 -0.27
C ASP A 72 -19.47 2.07 -1.10
N GLY A 73 -20.15 1.11 -0.48
CA GLY A 73 -20.65 -0.10 -1.12
C GLY A 73 -19.63 -1.20 -1.38
N VAL A 74 -18.39 -1.01 -0.97
CA VAL A 74 -17.33 -2.03 -1.06
C VAL A 74 -17.52 -3.08 0.01
N VAL A 75 -17.41 -4.36 -0.36
CA VAL A 75 -17.39 -5.47 0.60
C VAL A 75 -16.03 -5.52 1.29
N LEU A 76 -16.02 -5.38 2.61
CA LEU A 76 -14.79 -5.42 3.41
C LEU A 76 -14.67 -6.73 4.17
N ALA A 77 -13.45 -7.28 4.15
CA ALA A 77 -13.00 -8.35 5.03
C ALA A 77 -11.85 -7.86 5.92
N GLN A 78 -11.77 -8.33 7.15
CA GLN A 78 -10.77 -7.87 8.12
C GLN A 78 -10.09 -9.04 8.82
N VAL A 79 -8.76 -9.02 8.83
CA VAL A 79 -7.91 -9.90 9.63
C VAL A 79 -7.23 -9.06 10.69
N THR A 80 -7.47 -9.32 11.95
CA THR A 80 -6.89 -8.58 13.09
C THR A 80 -6.69 -9.52 14.29
N ASN A 81 -5.71 -9.18 15.14
CA ASN A 81 -5.56 -9.84 16.43
C ASN A 81 -6.31 -9.12 17.58
N CYS A 82 -7.01 -8.03 17.26
CA CYS A 82 -7.79 -7.23 18.20
C CYS A 82 -9.27 -7.28 17.81
N PRO A 83 -10.11 -8.07 18.53
CA PRO A 83 -11.53 -8.20 18.21
C PRO A 83 -12.28 -6.87 18.22
N GLU A 84 -11.85 -5.92 19.05
CA GLU A 84 -12.47 -4.61 19.23
C GLU A 84 -12.28 -3.70 17.99
N ASP A 85 -11.37 -4.04 17.10
CA ASP A 85 -11.17 -3.30 15.86
C ASP A 85 -12.12 -3.74 14.72
N ILE A 86 -12.83 -4.87 14.91
CA ILE A 86 -13.73 -5.37 13.88
C ILE A 86 -14.96 -4.46 13.76
N GLY A 87 -15.17 -3.95 12.54
CA GLY A 87 -16.33 -3.13 12.26
C GLY A 87 -16.34 -1.77 12.95
N LYS A 88 -15.19 -1.25 13.39
CA LYS A 88 -15.08 -0.05 14.20
C LYS A 88 -15.64 1.22 13.52
N ASP A 89 -15.22 1.50 12.30
CA ASP A 89 -15.64 2.69 11.55
C ASP A 89 -16.23 2.35 10.18
N TYR A 90 -16.13 1.09 9.76
CA TYR A 90 -16.69 0.57 8.50
C TYR A 90 -17.37 -0.76 8.76
N GLU A 91 -18.49 -1.00 8.08
CA GLU A 91 -19.13 -2.30 8.10
C GLU A 91 -18.20 -3.35 7.46
N VAL A 92 -18.00 -4.48 8.15
CA VAL A 92 -17.14 -5.58 7.73
C VAL A 92 -17.98 -6.81 7.52
N ALA A 93 -18.00 -7.32 6.30
CA ALA A 93 -18.80 -8.50 5.94
C ALA A 93 -18.16 -9.82 6.45
N TYR A 94 -16.84 -9.87 6.47
CA TYR A 94 -16.08 -11.06 6.89
C TYR A 94 -14.95 -10.65 7.83
N ALA A 95 -14.79 -11.40 8.92
CA ALA A 95 -13.72 -11.13 9.88
C ALA A 95 -13.05 -12.41 10.37
N ALA A 96 -11.73 -12.36 10.53
CA ALA A 96 -10.95 -13.39 11.18
C ALA A 96 -10.10 -12.76 12.29
N VAL A 97 -10.21 -13.31 13.49
CA VAL A 97 -9.41 -12.91 14.65
C VAL A 97 -8.25 -13.87 14.83
N GLY A 98 -7.03 -13.38 14.69
CA GLY A 98 -5.84 -14.21 14.82
C GLY A 98 -4.56 -13.50 14.42
N ASP A 99 -3.45 -14.20 14.55
CA ASP A 99 -2.16 -13.76 14.00
C ASP A 99 -2.21 -13.67 12.49
N ALA A 100 -1.87 -12.51 11.94
CA ALA A 100 -1.98 -12.23 10.51
C ALA A 100 -1.19 -13.23 9.64
N LYS A 101 -0.01 -13.69 10.11
CA LYS A 101 0.80 -14.67 9.39
C LYS A 101 0.10 -16.02 9.31
N LEU A 102 -0.47 -16.47 10.44
CA LEU A 102 -1.14 -17.78 10.50
C LEU A 102 -2.44 -17.77 9.70
N VAL A 103 -3.21 -16.68 9.78
CA VAL A 103 -4.43 -16.53 8.98
C VAL A 103 -4.11 -16.48 7.48
N LEU A 104 -3.11 -15.69 7.07
CA LEU A 104 -2.69 -15.64 5.67
C LEU A 104 -2.23 -17.00 5.14
N ARG A 105 -1.53 -17.81 5.92
CA ARG A 105 -1.15 -19.17 5.53
C ARG A 105 -2.36 -20.04 5.25
N GLN A 106 -3.38 -20.03 6.11
CA GLN A 106 -4.62 -20.75 5.89
C GLN A 106 -5.35 -20.24 4.64
N MET A 107 -5.40 -18.93 4.44
CA MET A 107 -6.00 -18.33 3.23
C MET A 107 -5.26 -18.74 1.96
N ILE A 108 -3.92 -18.80 1.98
CA ILE A 108 -3.09 -19.26 0.86
C ILE A 108 -3.41 -20.71 0.52
N GLU A 109 -3.49 -21.60 1.52
CA GLU A 109 -3.87 -23.00 1.33
C GLU A 109 -5.26 -23.12 0.68
N GLU A 110 -6.25 -22.35 1.14
CA GLU A 110 -7.59 -22.36 0.56
C GLU A 110 -7.62 -21.78 -0.87
N VAL A 111 -6.86 -20.72 -1.14
CA VAL A 111 -6.73 -20.19 -2.51
C VAL A 111 -6.14 -21.26 -3.44
N LYS A 112 -5.08 -21.96 -3.02
CA LYS A 112 -4.50 -23.06 -3.80
C LYS A 112 -5.46 -24.22 -3.99
N ASN A 113 -6.26 -24.57 -2.99
CA ASN A 113 -7.28 -25.61 -3.08
C ASN A 113 -8.35 -25.27 -4.13
N HIS A 114 -8.71 -24.00 -4.27
CA HIS A 114 -9.76 -23.56 -5.20
C HIS A 114 -9.25 -23.18 -6.59
N LEU A 115 -8.07 -22.57 -6.70
CA LEU A 115 -7.54 -22.02 -7.95
C LEU A 115 -6.33 -22.79 -8.49
N GLY A 116 -5.78 -23.73 -7.71
CA GLY A 116 -4.51 -24.39 -8.02
C GLY A 116 -3.30 -23.54 -7.62
N ASP A 117 -2.12 -24.10 -7.81
CA ASP A 117 -0.84 -23.47 -7.44
C ASP A 117 -0.53 -22.21 -8.28
N GLU A 118 -1.06 -22.12 -9.48
CA GLU A 118 -0.91 -20.96 -10.39
C GLU A 118 -1.70 -19.73 -9.92
N GLY A 119 -2.70 -19.92 -9.04
CA GLY A 119 -3.54 -18.85 -8.51
C GLY A 119 -4.49 -18.21 -9.55
N ALA A 120 -4.89 -16.99 -9.28
CA ALA A 120 -5.82 -16.25 -10.14
C ALA A 120 -5.13 -15.67 -11.38
N PRO A 121 -5.70 -15.85 -12.60
CA PRO A 121 -5.16 -15.28 -13.80
C PRO A 121 -5.27 -13.73 -13.79
N ASP A 122 -4.28 -13.04 -14.37
CA ASP A 122 -4.34 -11.59 -14.53
C ASP A 122 -5.22 -11.17 -15.71
N ASN A 123 -6.52 -11.34 -15.54
CA ASN A 123 -7.52 -10.95 -16.55
C ASN A 123 -7.74 -9.43 -16.63
N ARG A 124 -7.17 -8.66 -15.71
CA ARG A 124 -7.39 -7.21 -15.59
C ARG A 124 -6.13 -6.40 -15.91
N ASP A 125 -5.04 -7.06 -16.27
CA ASP A 125 -3.73 -6.44 -16.48
C ASP A 125 -3.33 -5.48 -15.33
N VAL A 126 -3.46 -5.98 -14.11
CA VAL A 126 -3.22 -5.21 -12.88
C VAL A 126 -1.80 -4.62 -12.88
N VAL A 127 -0.81 -5.47 -13.18
CA VAL A 127 0.61 -5.07 -13.17
C VAL A 127 0.90 -4.01 -14.24
N GLY A 128 0.41 -4.18 -15.47
CA GLY A 128 0.64 -3.21 -16.56
C GLY A 128 -0.02 -1.86 -16.29
N ARG A 129 -1.25 -1.87 -15.76
CA ARG A 129 -1.95 -0.65 -15.36
C ARG A 129 -1.23 0.09 -14.23
N LEU A 130 -0.74 -0.65 -13.24
CA LEU A 130 -0.01 -0.09 -12.12
C LEU A 130 1.32 0.52 -12.57
N ALA A 131 2.09 -0.19 -13.41
CA ALA A 131 3.34 0.33 -13.99
C ALA A 131 3.10 1.63 -14.77
N THR A 132 2.03 1.70 -15.56
CA THR A 132 1.65 2.92 -16.29
C THR A 132 1.35 4.09 -15.36
N LEU A 133 0.62 3.87 -14.26
CA LEU A 133 0.31 4.91 -13.28
C LEU A 133 1.55 5.39 -12.52
N GLN A 134 2.44 4.47 -12.18
CA GLN A 134 3.71 4.79 -11.53
C GLN A 134 4.63 5.60 -12.45
N GLN A 135 4.76 5.19 -13.72
CA GLN A 135 5.54 5.93 -14.72
C GLN A 135 4.99 7.35 -14.90
N LYS A 136 3.67 7.48 -15.09
CA LYS A 136 3.03 8.79 -15.22
C LYS A 136 3.28 9.67 -13.99
N PHE A 137 3.19 9.12 -12.79
CA PHE A 137 3.51 9.87 -11.57
C PHE A 137 4.95 10.40 -11.60
N GLN A 138 5.93 9.58 -12.00
CA GLN A 138 7.33 10.01 -12.10
C GLN A 138 7.50 11.13 -13.16
N GLU A 139 6.85 10.99 -14.30
CA GLU A 139 6.90 12.01 -15.38
C GLU A 139 6.27 13.33 -14.92
N ASP A 140 5.08 13.30 -14.33
CA ASP A 140 4.35 14.48 -13.86
C ASP A 140 5.09 15.22 -12.72
N TRP A 141 5.88 14.49 -11.93
CA TRP A 141 6.61 15.04 -10.78
C TRP A 141 8.08 15.33 -11.07
N ASN A 142 8.58 14.97 -12.23
CA ASN A 142 9.99 15.12 -12.60
C ASN A 142 10.51 16.57 -12.45
N SER A 143 9.69 17.56 -12.81
CA SER A 143 10.05 18.97 -12.65
C SER A 143 10.24 19.40 -11.20
N ARG A 144 9.47 18.80 -10.26
CA ARG A 144 9.59 19.06 -8.81
C ARG A 144 10.80 18.38 -8.22
N PHE A 145 11.08 17.15 -8.67
CA PHE A 145 12.22 16.38 -8.21
C PHE A 145 13.56 16.98 -8.64
N ASN A 146 13.58 17.67 -9.78
CA ASN A 146 14.76 18.31 -10.36
C ASN A 146 14.67 19.85 -10.30
N SER A 147 13.85 20.40 -9.40
CA SER A 147 13.69 21.86 -9.26
C SER A 147 15.00 22.56 -8.92
N GLU A 148 15.26 23.69 -9.56
CA GLU A 148 16.39 24.59 -9.28
C GLU A 148 15.96 25.86 -8.51
N GLU A 149 14.77 25.82 -7.90
CA GLU A 149 14.23 26.94 -7.14
C GLU A 149 15.11 27.34 -5.94
N VAL A 150 15.10 28.63 -5.64
CA VAL A 150 15.73 29.20 -4.44
C VAL A 150 14.65 29.98 -3.66
N PRO A 151 14.33 29.57 -2.41
CA PRO A 151 14.92 28.46 -1.63
C PRO A 151 14.63 27.08 -2.24
N ILE A 152 15.49 26.09 -1.95
CA ILE A 152 15.41 24.73 -2.51
C ILE A 152 14.07 24.07 -2.23
N SER A 153 13.49 23.43 -3.25
CA SER A 153 12.26 22.65 -3.14
C SER A 153 12.43 21.44 -2.20
N PRO A 154 11.48 21.16 -1.28
CA PRO A 154 11.52 19.97 -0.43
C PRO A 154 11.59 18.66 -1.24
N TYR A 155 10.93 18.59 -2.36
CA TYR A 155 10.95 17.40 -3.24
C TYR A 155 12.36 17.14 -3.81
N ARG A 156 13.08 18.20 -4.16
CA ARG A 156 14.48 18.11 -4.58
C ARG A 156 15.36 17.63 -3.41
N VAL A 157 15.16 18.14 -2.19
CA VAL A 157 15.88 17.66 -1.00
C VAL A 157 15.71 16.17 -0.80
N PHE A 158 14.48 15.63 -0.89
CA PHE A 158 14.23 14.20 -0.74
C PHE A 158 14.88 13.37 -1.84
N GLN A 159 14.89 13.86 -3.08
CA GLN A 159 15.59 13.16 -4.17
C GLN A 159 17.10 13.14 -3.95
N GLU A 160 17.71 14.21 -3.51
CA GLU A 160 19.15 14.25 -3.22
C GLU A 160 19.51 13.33 -2.04
N ILE A 161 18.69 13.29 -0.98
CA ILE A 161 18.88 12.36 0.14
C ILE A 161 18.76 10.92 -0.36
N LYS A 162 17.75 10.62 -1.17
CA LYS A 162 17.54 9.28 -1.76
C LYS A 162 18.72 8.86 -2.64
N ALA A 163 19.25 9.77 -3.45
CA ALA A 163 20.40 9.52 -4.30
C ALA A 163 21.68 9.30 -3.48
N ALA A 164 21.88 10.06 -2.41
CA ALA A 164 23.07 9.98 -1.57
C ALA A 164 23.09 8.73 -0.65
N CYS A 165 21.96 8.35 -0.06
CA CYS A 165 21.86 7.30 0.95
C CYS A 165 21.33 5.97 0.41
N GLY A 166 20.56 6.00 -0.69
CA GLY A 166 19.73 4.88 -1.13
C GLY A 166 18.55 4.64 -0.19
N THR A 167 17.68 3.70 -0.54
CA THR A 167 16.50 3.38 0.27
C THR A 167 16.58 2.01 0.95
N SER A 168 17.36 1.10 0.41
CA SER A 168 17.41 -0.31 0.83
C SER A 168 18.00 -0.52 2.22
N ASN A 169 18.91 0.36 2.65
CA ASN A 169 19.60 0.24 3.95
C ASN A 169 19.50 1.53 4.79
N THR A 170 18.47 2.33 4.54
CA THR A 170 18.26 3.62 5.20
C THR A 170 16.96 3.61 5.97
N ILE A 171 17.02 4.01 7.25
CA ILE A 171 15.84 4.34 8.04
C ILE A 171 15.67 5.84 7.99
N ILE A 172 14.50 6.30 7.56
CA ILE A 172 14.14 7.71 7.57
C ILE A 172 13.06 7.96 8.61
N THR A 173 13.23 9.02 9.36
CA THR A 173 12.23 9.55 10.30
C THR A 173 11.86 10.96 9.89
N HIS A 174 10.61 11.33 10.08
CA HIS A 174 10.10 12.65 9.76
C HIS A 174 9.11 13.11 10.84
N ASP A 175 8.94 14.41 10.96
CA ASP A 175 7.91 14.99 11.79
C ASP A 175 6.55 15.00 11.07
N SER A 176 5.49 15.33 11.82
CA SER A 176 4.14 15.49 11.30
C SER A 176 4.03 16.70 10.37
N GLY A 177 2.95 16.77 9.58
CA GLY A 177 2.68 17.87 8.68
C GLY A 177 3.28 17.72 7.29
N TYR A 178 3.66 18.83 6.66
CA TYR A 178 4.14 18.85 5.27
C TYR A 178 5.31 17.92 4.97
N PRO A 179 6.34 17.74 5.80
CA PRO A 179 7.42 16.81 5.51
C PRO A 179 6.93 15.37 5.31
N ARG A 180 5.97 14.93 6.14
CA ARG A 180 5.35 13.61 5.99
C ARG A 180 4.63 13.49 4.65
N ASP A 181 3.78 14.47 4.32
CA ASP A 181 2.92 14.42 3.15
C ASP A 181 3.71 14.48 1.84
N GLN A 182 4.87 15.12 1.86
CA GLN A 182 5.80 15.19 0.72
C GLN A 182 6.69 13.95 0.60
N LEU A 183 7.13 13.40 1.73
CA LEU A 183 8.07 12.27 1.77
C LEU A 183 7.38 10.94 1.45
N VAL A 184 6.20 10.69 2.05
CA VAL A 184 5.52 9.39 1.98
C VAL A 184 5.29 8.89 0.56
N PRO A 185 4.78 9.68 -0.41
CA PRO A 185 4.58 9.20 -1.78
C PRO A 185 5.87 9.12 -2.60
N THR A 186 6.98 9.70 -2.13
CA THR A 186 8.23 9.81 -2.89
C THR A 186 9.35 8.92 -2.37
N TRP A 187 9.25 8.44 -1.12
CA TRP A 187 10.23 7.55 -0.50
C TRP A 187 9.75 6.11 -0.50
N ASN A 188 10.38 5.26 -1.28
CA ASN A 188 10.06 3.84 -1.36
C ASN A 188 10.76 3.04 -0.24
N THR A 189 10.01 2.16 0.41
CA THR A 189 10.50 1.22 1.42
C THR A 189 10.36 -0.21 0.92
N ASN A 190 11.48 -0.90 0.79
CA ASN A 190 11.52 -2.22 0.13
C ASN A 190 11.75 -3.36 1.11
N THR A 191 12.09 -3.04 2.36
CA THR A 191 12.38 -4.05 3.39
C THR A 191 11.56 -3.76 4.63
N PRO A 192 10.68 -4.67 5.06
CA PRO A 192 9.99 -4.57 6.34
C PRO A 192 10.99 -4.73 7.50
N ARG A 193 10.77 -3.99 8.56
CA ARG A 193 11.58 -4.05 9.79
C ARG A 193 10.71 -4.21 11.02
#